data_2d76f1b1703aed3bd1b246c6eb797d38
#
_entry.id   2d76f1b1703aed3bd1b246c6eb797d38
#
_cell.length_a   1.000
_cell.length_b   1.000
_cell.length_c   1.000
_cell.angle_alpha   90.00
_cell.angle_beta   90.00
_cell.angle_gamma   90.00
#
_symmetry.space_group_name_H-M   'P 1'
#
loop_
_entity.id
_entity.type
_entity.pdbx_description
1 polymer ?
#
loop_
_entity_poly.entity_id
_entity_poly.type
_entity_poly.pdbx_seq_one_letter_code
_entity_poly.pdbx_strand_id
1 'polypeptide(L)'
;QGGLQAINEGGFVESFASEKLAKIRRRIQENEHQVREILQDLLKSKADMLADAVIASRNGRNVLPVKNTYRNRIAGVVHDISASGNTVYIEPRAVVNLNEEIANHRADERYEIIQILEELSDSLRPHAAEIANNAWIIGHLDLIKAKYRFMRDFKAVVPEVSSNRSIQLLQLRHPLIENAVANDLHFTEDLTEIVITGPNTGGKTIMLKTLG
;
A
#
# COMPACT_ATOMS: atom_id res chain seq x y z
N GLN A 1 -14.38 21.27 -0.39
CA GLN A 1 -13.23 21.34 -1.33
C GLN A 1 -11.86 21.23 -0.64
N GLY A 2 -11.74 21.43 0.67
CA GLY A 2 -10.46 21.39 1.40
C GLY A 2 -9.89 20.00 1.71
N GLY A 3 -10.71 18.96 1.77
CA GLY A 3 -10.28 17.62 2.21
C GLY A 3 -9.45 16.82 1.20
N LEU A 4 -9.60 17.09 -0.09
CA LEU A 4 -8.88 16.38 -1.16
C LEU A 4 -7.39 16.78 -1.30
N GLN A 5 -6.97 17.86 -0.64
CA GLN A 5 -5.58 18.33 -0.66
C GLN A 5 -4.81 18.01 0.63
N ALA A 6 -5.53 17.68 1.72
CA ALA A 6 -4.91 17.43 3.02
C ALA A 6 -4.06 16.15 3.06
N ILE A 7 -4.38 15.18 2.19
CA ILE A 7 -3.65 13.91 2.03
C ILE A 7 -3.13 13.83 0.60
N ASN A 8 -1.83 13.57 0.45
CA ASN A 8 -1.21 13.42 -0.87
C ASN A 8 -1.45 12.02 -1.48
N GLU A 9 -1.02 11.83 -2.74
CA GLU A 9 -1.15 10.54 -3.46
C GLU A 9 -0.43 9.37 -2.76
N GLY A 10 0.58 9.66 -1.95
CA GLY A 10 1.30 8.66 -1.14
C GLY A 10 0.60 8.32 0.18
N GLY A 11 -0.56 8.92 0.48
CA GLY A 11 -1.30 8.70 1.72
C GLY A 11 -0.76 9.47 2.93
N PHE A 12 0.12 10.45 2.74
CA PHE A 12 0.67 11.27 3.81
C PHE A 12 -0.13 12.56 4.00
N VAL A 13 -0.35 12.95 5.26
CA VAL A 13 -0.99 14.21 5.61
C VAL A 13 -0.02 15.36 5.36
N GLU A 14 -0.44 16.32 4.54
CA GLU A 14 0.36 17.49 4.17
C GLU A 14 0.45 18.52 5.30
N SER A 15 1.54 19.30 5.32
CA SER A 15 1.77 20.28 6.40
C SER A 15 0.73 21.37 6.45
N PHE A 16 0.11 21.73 5.33
CA PHE A 16 -0.94 22.73 5.26
C PHE A 16 -2.32 22.22 5.68
N ALA A 17 -2.45 20.91 6.01
CA ALA A 17 -3.70 20.34 6.49
C ALA A 17 -4.18 20.99 7.80
N SER A 18 -3.25 21.46 8.66
CA SER A 18 -3.54 22.34 9.77
C SER A 18 -2.39 23.31 10.04
N GLU A 19 -2.71 24.52 10.53
CA GLU A 19 -1.67 25.48 10.97
C GLU A 19 -0.81 24.92 12.10
N LYS A 20 -1.40 24.11 12.97
CA LYS A 20 -0.73 23.48 14.09
C LYS A 20 0.28 22.46 13.59
N LEU A 21 -0.09 21.59 12.63
CA LEU A 21 0.81 20.63 12.01
C LEU A 21 2.00 21.32 11.33
N ALA A 22 1.74 22.38 10.58
CA ALA A 22 2.79 23.17 9.94
C ALA A 22 3.79 23.76 10.96
N LYS A 23 3.29 24.28 12.10
CA LYS A 23 4.13 24.82 13.18
C LYS A 23 4.96 23.73 13.85
N ILE A 24 4.37 22.56 14.14
CA ILE A 24 5.07 21.43 14.75
C ILE A 24 6.20 20.96 13.83
N ARG A 25 5.95 20.75 12.56
CA ARG A 25 6.96 20.31 11.59
C ARG A 25 8.09 21.32 11.42
N ARG A 26 7.77 22.60 11.40
CA ARG A 26 8.79 23.66 11.36
C ARG A 26 9.71 23.58 12.57
N ARG A 27 9.17 23.44 13.79
CA ARG A 27 9.98 23.31 15.01
C ARG A 27 10.87 22.05 14.99
N ILE A 28 10.35 20.93 14.48
CA ILE A 28 11.16 19.73 14.31
C ILE A 28 12.35 20.03 13.40
N GLN A 29 12.12 20.66 12.24
CA GLN A 29 13.17 21.00 11.28
C GLN A 29 14.20 21.97 11.87
N GLU A 30 13.75 23.00 12.58
CA GLU A 30 14.62 23.99 13.23
C GLU A 30 15.52 23.31 14.29
N ASN A 31 14.94 22.48 15.16
CA ASN A 31 15.70 21.76 16.18
C ASN A 31 16.65 20.73 15.55
N GLU A 32 16.24 20.00 14.52
CA GLU A 32 17.09 19.06 13.79
C GLU A 32 18.28 19.78 13.11
N HIS A 33 18.05 20.99 12.60
CA HIS A 33 19.11 21.81 12.02
C HIS A 33 20.13 22.22 13.11
N GLN A 34 19.66 22.72 14.25
CA GLN A 34 20.53 23.11 15.37
C GLN A 34 21.32 21.93 15.93
N VAL A 35 20.69 20.77 16.11
CA VAL A 35 21.36 19.53 16.53
C VAL A 35 22.48 19.19 15.54
N ARG A 36 22.22 19.28 14.26
CA ARG A 36 23.18 18.97 13.21
C ARG A 36 24.37 19.92 13.20
N GLU A 37 24.15 21.22 13.37
CA GLU A 37 25.23 22.21 13.48
C GLU A 37 26.11 21.95 14.70
N ILE A 38 25.51 21.78 15.89
CA ILE A 38 26.25 21.49 17.14
C ILE A 38 27.09 20.21 17.00
N LEU A 39 26.49 19.13 16.44
CA LEU A 39 27.20 17.88 16.26
C LEU A 39 28.32 17.97 15.22
N GLN A 40 28.13 18.73 14.14
CA GLN A 40 29.20 18.99 13.14
C GLN A 40 30.38 19.74 13.75
N ASP A 41 30.13 20.71 14.61
CA ASP A 41 31.20 21.42 15.31
C ASP A 41 31.94 20.51 16.31
N LEU A 42 31.22 19.62 16.98
CA LEU A 42 31.83 18.62 17.82
C LEU A 42 32.64 17.58 17.04
N LEU A 43 32.18 17.18 15.85
CA LEU A 43 32.92 16.28 14.96
C LEU A 43 34.28 16.89 14.57
N LYS A 44 34.32 18.21 14.30
CA LYS A 44 35.53 18.92 13.95
C LYS A 44 36.45 19.12 15.16
N SER A 45 35.89 19.61 16.28
CA SER A 45 36.65 19.99 17.45
C SER A 45 37.12 18.82 18.30
N LYS A 46 36.54 17.63 18.18
CA LYS A 46 36.83 16.42 18.96
C LYS A 46 37.24 15.23 18.07
N ALA A 47 37.68 15.50 16.84
CA ALA A 47 38.00 14.47 15.83
C ALA A 47 38.87 13.33 16.35
N ASP A 48 39.90 13.65 17.19
CA ASP A 48 40.82 12.66 17.76
C ASP A 48 40.14 11.66 18.71
N MET A 49 39.04 12.06 19.32
CA MET A 49 38.27 11.26 20.28
C MET A 49 37.24 10.37 19.62
N LEU A 50 36.92 10.62 18.36
CA LEU A 50 35.87 9.90 17.65
C LEU A 50 36.40 8.63 16.98
N ALA A 51 35.58 7.60 16.96
CA ALA A 51 35.84 6.37 16.21
C ALA A 51 35.60 6.54 14.73
N ASP A 52 34.64 7.40 14.38
CA ASP A 52 34.29 7.76 13.01
C ASP A 52 33.77 9.22 12.97
N ALA A 53 34.00 9.91 11.85
CA ALA A 53 33.62 11.30 11.65
C ALA A 53 32.18 11.44 11.08
N VAL A 54 31.22 10.74 11.70
CA VAL A 54 29.82 10.72 11.27
C VAL A 54 28.87 10.95 12.44
N ILE A 55 27.73 11.56 12.16
CA ILE A 55 26.60 11.60 13.10
C ILE A 55 25.83 10.31 12.93
N ALA A 56 25.76 9.51 13.98
CA ALA A 56 24.97 8.27 13.98
C ALA A 56 23.60 8.48 14.64
N SER A 57 22.67 7.57 14.39
CA SER A 57 21.39 7.51 15.09
C SER A 57 21.34 6.25 15.95
N ARG A 58 20.95 6.41 17.23
CA ARG A 58 20.67 5.30 18.15
C ARG A 58 19.40 5.60 18.95
N ASN A 59 18.46 4.68 18.96
CA ASN A 59 17.19 4.83 19.67
C ASN A 59 16.45 6.15 19.32
N GLY A 60 16.52 6.58 18.05
CA GLY A 60 15.92 7.82 17.59
C GLY A 60 16.64 9.10 18.03
N ARG A 61 17.84 8.99 18.62
CA ARG A 61 18.68 10.11 19.05
C ARG A 61 19.90 10.26 18.13
N ASN A 62 20.29 11.51 17.90
CA ASN A 62 21.54 11.82 17.19
C ASN A 62 22.71 11.71 18.16
N VAL A 63 23.68 10.87 17.83
CA VAL A 63 24.80 10.51 18.71
C VAL A 63 26.12 10.59 17.95
N LEU A 64 27.22 10.72 18.70
CA LEU A 64 28.58 10.64 18.18
C LEU A 64 29.22 9.29 18.51
N PRO A 65 29.89 8.62 17.55
CA PRO A 65 30.66 7.42 17.79
C PRO A 65 32.01 7.78 18.43
N VAL A 66 32.14 7.62 19.74
CA VAL A 66 33.32 7.98 20.54
C VAL A 66 34.14 6.74 20.78
N LYS A 67 35.49 6.83 20.65
CA LYS A 67 36.39 5.75 21.08
C LYS A 67 36.20 5.50 22.59
N ASN A 68 36.04 4.28 23.02
CA ASN A 68 35.76 3.93 24.40
C ASN A 68 36.78 4.49 25.41
N THR A 69 38.04 4.64 24.96
CA THR A 69 39.12 5.26 25.75
C THR A 69 38.84 6.73 26.11
N TYR A 70 38.02 7.42 25.32
CA TYR A 70 37.62 8.82 25.52
C TYR A 70 36.19 8.99 26.05
N ARG A 71 35.53 7.90 26.46
CA ARG A 71 34.14 7.92 26.94
C ARG A 71 33.87 9.03 27.96
N ASN A 72 34.79 9.24 28.90
CA ASN A 72 34.64 10.23 29.98
C ASN A 72 35.05 11.65 29.60
N ARG A 73 35.55 11.87 28.35
CA ARG A 73 35.98 13.18 27.86
C ARG A 73 34.89 13.94 27.11
N ILE A 74 33.83 13.27 26.72
CA ILE A 74 32.64 13.87 26.07
C ILE A 74 31.49 13.72 27.06
N ALA A 75 31.06 14.84 27.65
CA ALA A 75 29.91 14.86 28.54
C ALA A 75 28.62 14.58 27.75
N GLY A 76 27.85 13.58 28.18
CA GLY A 76 26.63 13.20 27.51
C GLY A 76 26.04 11.91 28.05
N VAL A 77 25.01 11.42 27.34
CA VAL A 77 24.29 10.17 27.63
C VAL A 77 24.77 9.07 26.69
N VAL A 78 25.15 7.93 27.26
CA VAL A 78 25.49 6.73 26.45
C VAL A 78 24.22 6.03 26.03
N HIS A 79 24.01 5.86 24.72
CA HIS A 79 22.84 5.17 24.17
C HIS A 79 23.15 3.75 23.71
N ASP A 80 24.40 3.49 23.31
CA ASP A 80 24.79 2.17 22.78
C ASP A 80 26.32 1.97 22.88
N ILE A 81 26.75 0.72 22.78
CA ILE A 81 28.15 0.32 22.71
C ILE A 81 28.28 -0.67 21.54
N SER A 82 29.31 -0.51 20.72
CA SER A 82 29.59 -1.45 19.62
C SER A 82 29.82 -2.88 20.13
N ALA A 83 29.55 -3.87 19.32
CA ALA A 83 29.74 -5.29 19.66
C ALA A 83 31.20 -5.61 20.11
N SER A 84 32.20 -4.91 19.57
CA SER A 84 33.61 -5.03 19.95
C SER A 84 33.96 -4.30 21.25
N GLY A 85 33.03 -3.48 21.79
CA GLY A 85 33.30 -2.64 22.96
C GLY A 85 34.20 -1.42 22.71
N ASN A 86 34.71 -1.23 21.50
CA ASN A 86 35.68 -0.18 21.16
C ASN A 86 35.06 1.19 20.91
N THR A 87 33.77 1.25 20.59
CA THR A 87 33.04 2.48 20.28
C THR A 87 31.85 2.63 21.20
N VAL A 88 31.66 3.82 21.75
CA VAL A 88 30.53 4.20 22.58
C VAL A 88 29.74 5.27 21.84
N TYR A 89 28.45 5.07 21.68
CA TYR A 89 27.56 6.04 21.04
C TYR A 89 27.02 7.00 22.10
N ILE A 90 27.53 8.23 22.09
CA ILE A 90 27.23 9.25 23.10
C ILE A 90 26.34 10.33 22.47
N GLU A 91 25.22 10.65 23.12
CA GLU A 91 24.45 11.86 22.89
C GLU A 91 25.11 12.99 23.69
N PRO A 92 25.79 13.96 23.06
CA PRO A 92 26.45 15.05 23.79
C PRO A 92 25.44 15.87 24.58
N ARG A 93 25.82 16.29 25.78
CA ARG A 93 24.95 17.09 26.67
C ARG A 93 24.41 18.34 25.99
N ALA A 94 25.15 18.92 25.03
CA ALA A 94 24.74 20.10 24.28
C ALA A 94 23.49 19.88 23.41
N VAL A 95 23.17 18.65 23.02
CA VAL A 95 22.01 18.34 22.15
C VAL A 95 20.91 17.55 22.85
N VAL A 96 21.09 17.14 24.12
CA VAL A 96 20.11 16.32 24.86
C VAL A 96 18.73 16.98 24.88
N ASN A 97 18.67 18.25 25.26
CA ASN A 97 17.40 18.97 25.34
C ASN A 97 16.73 19.14 23.98
N LEU A 98 17.51 19.44 22.93
CA LEU A 98 17.01 19.58 21.57
C LEU A 98 16.46 18.25 21.03
N ASN A 99 17.17 17.15 21.29
CA ASN A 99 16.70 15.82 20.91
C ASN A 99 15.42 15.42 21.67
N GLU A 100 15.27 15.84 22.91
CA GLU A 100 14.06 15.62 23.71
C GLU A 100 12.89 16.43 23.16
N GLU A 101 13.10 17.69 22.80
CA GLU A 101 12.10 18.53 22.15
C GLU A 101 11.67 17.93 20.78
N ILE A 102 12.61 17.44 19.98
CA ILE A 102 12.32 16.74 18.73
C ILE A 102 11.42 15.52 18.98
N ALA A 103 11.74 14.71 19.98
CA ALA A 103 10.93 13.55 20.33
C ALA A 103 9.51 13.92 20.76
N ASN A 104 9.37 14.97 21.55
CA ASN A 104 8.08 15.50 21.98
C ASN A 104 7.28 16.05 20.78
N HIS A 105 7.90 16.88 19.94
CA HIS A 105 7.24 17.41 18.74
C HIS A 105 6.84 16.31 17.74
N ARG A 106 7.60 15.23 17.63
CA ARG A 106 7.20 14.07 16.82
C ARG A 106 6.01 13.32 17.42
N ALA A 107 5.87 13.30 18.74
CA ALA A 107 4.68 12.76 19.38
C ALA A 107 3.45 13.67 19.14
N ASP A 108 3.63 14.98 19.25
CA ASP A 108 2.60 15.99 18.95
C ASP A 108 2.17 15.92 17.48
N GLU A 109 3.11 15.73 16.55
CA GLU A 109 2.84 15.55 15.11
C GLU A 109 1.94 14.34 14.88
N ARG A 110 2.26 13.19 15.47
CA ARG A 110 1.44 11.98 15.33
C ARG A 110 0.03 12.19 15.86
N TYR A 111 -0.08 12.84 17.03
CA TYR A 111 -1.38 13.15 17.61
C TYR A 111 -2.20 14.07 16.71
N GLU A 112 -1.59 15.15 16.21
CA GLU A 112 -2.26 16.09 15.30
C GLU A 112 -2.72 15.45 13.99
N ILE A 113 -1.89 14.56 13.42
CA ILE A 113 -2.26 13.78 12.24
C ILE A 113 -3.50 12.92 12.51
N ILE A 114 -3.57 12.26 13.68
CA ILE A 114 -4.75 11.46 14.06
C ILE A 114 -5.98 12.34 14.14
N GLN A 115 -5.89 13.52 14.76
CA GLN A 115 -7.02 14.46 14.87
C GLN A 115 -7.51 14.91 13.49
N ILE A 116 -6.60 15.25 12.56
CA ILE A 116 -6.96 15.63 11.19
C ILE A 116 -7.69 14.48 10.49
N LEU A 117 -7.19 13.25 10.63
CA LEU A 117 -7.80 12.07 10.01
C LEU A 117 -9.17 11.73 10.63
N GLU A 118 -9.34 11.94 11.93
CA GLU A 118 -10.63 11.79 12.61
C GLU A 118 -11.65 12.81 12.11
N GLU A 119 -11.28 14.09 12.02
CA GLU A 119 -12.14 15.14 11.49
C GLU A 119 -12.56 14.85 10.03
N LEU A 120 -11.62 14.43 9.18
CA LEU A 120 -11.93 14.03 7.81
C LEU A 120 -12.87 12.83 7.75
N SER A 121 -12.65 11.82 8.59
CA SER A 121 -13.49 10.63 8.68
C SER A 121 -14.90 10.97 9.16
N ASP A 122 -15.00 11.84 10.15
CA ASP A 122 -16.29 12.30 10.68
C ASP A 122 -17.10 13.09 9.65
N SER A 123 -16.41 13.84 8.77
CA SER A 123 -17.07 14.54 7.66
C SER A 123 -17.66 13.59 6.62
N LEU A 124 -17.08 12.40 6.45
CA LEU A 124 -17.54 11.37 5.51
C LEU A 124 -18.60 10.43 6.11
N ARG A 125 -18.63 10.29 7.42
CA ARG A 125 -19.52 9.35 8.14
C ARG A 125 -21.00 9.50 7.80
N PRO A 126 -21.58 10.72 7.68
CA PRO A 126 -22.97 10.88 7.25
C PRO A 126 -23.27 10.32 5.86
N HIS A 127 -22.24 10.26 4.98
CA HIS A 127 -22.35 9.81 3.60
C HIS A 127 -21.94 8.35 3.38
N ALA A 128 -21.60 7.61 4.45
CA ALA A 128 -21.08 6.25 4.35
C ALA A 128 -22.01 5.30 3.59
N ALA A 129 -23.34 5.39 3.81
CA ALA A 129 -24.31 4.56 3.12
C ALA A 129 -24.38 4.88 1.62
N GLU A 130 -24.32 6.16 1.26
CA GLU A 130 -24.32 6.61 -0.14
C GLU A 130 -23.04 6.16 -0.87
N ILE A 131 -21.89 6.28 -0.20
CA ILE A 131 -20.59 5.84 -0.74
C ILE A 131 -20.61 4.33 -0.99
N ALA A 132 -21.10 3.53 -0.03
CA ALA A 132 -21.22 2.09 -0.16
C ALA A 132 -22.17 1.71 -1.30
N ASN A 133 -23.31 2.38 -1.42
CA ASN A 133 -24.27 2.16 -2.52
C ASN A 133 -23.66 2.51 -3.87
N ASN A 134 -22.93 3.63 -3.98
CA ASN A 134 -22.25 4.03 -5.20
C ASN A 134 -21.18 3.01 -5.62
N ALA A 135 -20.41 2.48 -4.67
CA ALA A 135 -19.43 1.42 -4.93
C ALA A 135 -20.12 0.15 -5.49
N TRP A 136 -21.27 -0.24 -4.90
CA TRP A 136 -22.07 -1.37 -5.40
C TRP A 136 -22.59 -1.13 -6.82
N ILE A 137 -23.15 0.06 -7.10
CA ILE A 137 -23.65 0.44 -8.43
C ILE A 137 -22.51 0.38 -9.46
N ILE A 138 -21.35 0.95 -9.17
CA ILE A 138 -20.19 0.94 -10.06
C ILE A 138 -19.77 -0.49 -10.37
N GLY A 139 -19.67 -1.36 -9.34
CA GLY A 139 -19.35 -2.78 -9.53
C GLY A 139 -20.38 -3.51 -10.40
N HIS A 140 -21.65 -3.17 -10.25
CA HIS A 140 -22.72 -3.75 -11.06
C HIS A 140 -22.66 -3.31 -12.53
N LEU A 141 -22.38 -2.02 -12.75
CA LEU A 141 -22.18 -1.47 -14.11
C LEU A 141 -20.96 -2.09 -14.81
N ASP A 142 -19.86 -2.30 -14.05
CA ASP A 142 -18.67 -2.96 -14.59
C ASP A 142 -18.95 -4.41 -14.99
N LEU A 143 -19.70 -5.16 -14.17
CA LEU A 143 -20.15 -6.51 -14.50
C LEU A 143 -21.03 -6.52 -15.77
N ILE A 144 -21.97 -5.59 -15.91
CA ILE A 144 -22.82 -5.48 -17.10
C ILE A 144 -21.94 -5.20 -18.34
N LYS A 145 -20.98 -4.29 -18.21
CA LYS A 145 -20.03 -3.97 -19.27
C LYS A 145 -19.17 -5.18 -19.67
N ALA A 146 -18.71 -5.95 -18.69
CA ALA A 146 -17.94 -7.18 -18.93
C ALA A 146 -18.77 -8.21 -19.68
N LYS A 147 -20.03 -8.45 -19.26
CA LYS A 147 -20.98 -9.32 -19.96
C LYS A 147 -21.24 -8.86 -21.39
N TYR A 148 -21.46 -7.56 -21.60
CA TYR A 148 -21.67 -7.00 -22.92
C TYR A 148 -20.46 -7.22 -23.84
N ARG A 149 -19.24 -6.97 -23.33
CA ARG A 149 -18.01 -7.22 -24.09
C ARG A 149 -17.88 -8.70 -24.46
N PHE A 150 -18.13 -9.60 -23.51
CA PHE A 150 -18.12 -11.03 -23.75
C PHE A 150 -19.12 -11.43 -24.85
N MET A 151 -20.37 -10.95 -24.74
CA MET A 151 -21.39 -11.21 -25.75
C MET A 151 -20.96 -10.73 -27.15
N ARG A 152 -20.41 -9.53 -27.24
CA ARG A 152 -19.96 -8.96 -28.53
C ARG A 152 -18.76 -9.73 -29.10
N ASP A 153 -17.76 -9.99 -28.27
CA ASP A 153 -16.48 -10.57 -28.73
C ASP A 153 -16.65 -12.06 -29.12
N PHE A 154 -17.50 -12.78 -28.40
CA PHE A 154 -17.78 -14.20 -28.66
C PHE A 154 -19.08 -14.45 -29.45
N LYS A 155 -19.79 -13.40 -29.86
CA LYS A 155 -21.13 -13.51 -30.49
C LYS A 155 -22.07 -14.38 -29.64
N ALA A 156 -21.96 -14.27 -28.32
CA ALA A 156 -22.73 -15.02 -27.36
C ALA A 156 -24.13 -14.41 -27.19
N VAL A 157 -25.10 -15.23 -26.80
CA VAL A 157 -26.46 -14.83 -26.46
C VAL A 157 -26.75 -15.15 -24.99
N VAL A 158 -27.76 -14.51 -24.42
CA VAL A 158 -28.22 -14.84 -23.07
C VAL A 158 -28.94 -16.20 -23.14
N PRO A 159 -28.51 -17.19 -22.36
CA PRO A 159 -29.14 -18.49 -22.34
C PRO A 159 -30.52 -18.43 -21.66
N GLU A 160 -31.48 -19.17 -22.21
CA GLU A 160 -32.77 -19.44 -21.56
C GLU A 160 -32.58 -20.67 -20.62
N VAL A 161 -32.95 -20.52 -19.36
CA VAL A 161 -32.91 -21.62 -18.42
C VAL A 161 -34.26 -22.33 -18.42
N SER A 162 -34.26 -23.58 -18.88
CA SER A 162 -35.46 -24.41 -18.90
C SER A 162 -35.59 -25.25 -17.64
N SER A 163 -36.79 -25.51 -17.17
CA SER A 163 -37.10 -26.49 -16.11
C SER A 163 -37.11 -27.93 -16.62
N ASN A 164 -37.09 -28.13 -17.94
CA ASN A 164 -37.09 -29.44 -18.58
C ASN A 164 -35.67 -30.01 -18.60
N ARG A 165 -35.54 -31.32 -18.60
CA ARG A 165 -34.24 -32.02 -18.73
C ARG A 165 -33.76 -32.02 -20.22
N SER A 166 -33.76 -30.85 -20.83
CA SER A 166 -33.30 -30.67 -22.21
C SER A 166 -32.21 -29.59 -22.28
N ILE A 167 -31.21 -29.82 -23.11
CA ILE A 167 -30.16 -28.84 -23.39
C ILE A 167 -30.13 -28.63 -24.91
N GLN A 168 -30.31 -27.42 -25.35
CA GLN A 168 -30.21 -27.03 -26.75
C GLN A 168 -29.11 -25.98 -26.90
N LEU A 169 -28.04 -26.35 -27.58
CA LEU A 169 -26.90 -25.50 -27.85
C LEU A 169 -26.77 -25.30 -29.33
N LEU A 170 -27.07 -24.08 -29.80
CA LEU A 170 -27.03 -23.73 -31.23
C LEU A 170 -25.73 -23.00 -31.53
N GLN A 171 -25.05 -23.42 -32.58
CA GLN A 171 -23.79 -22.84 -33.06
C GLN A 171 -22.73 -22.71 -32.00
N LEU A 172 -22.63 -23.73 -31.12
CA LEU A 172 -21.67 -23.80 -30.06
C LEU A 172 -20.24 -23.71 -30.59
N ARG A 173 -19.44 -22.78 -30.07
CA ARG A 173 -18.02 -22.59 -30.38
C ARG A 173 -17.18 -22.53 -29.13
N HIS A 174 -16.00 -23.06 -29.21
CA HIS A 174 -15.04 -22.95 -28.08
C HIS A 174 -14.54 -21.48 -27.99
N PRO A 175 -14.71 -20.77 -26.85
CA PRO A 175 -14.42 -19.34 -26.76
C PRO A 175 -12.94 -18.99 -26.92
N LEU A 176 -12.03 -19.91 -26.61
CA LEU A 176 -10.59 -19.68 -26.68
C LEU A 176 -9.93 -20.17 -27.99
N ILE A 177 -10.72 -20.63 -28.98
CA ILE A 177 -10.20 -21.10 -30.27
C ILE A 177 -10.66 -20.13 -31.35
N GLU A 178 -9.68 -19.47 -31.97
CA GLU A 178 -9.95 -18.64 -33.16
C GLU A 178 -10.52 -19.49 -34.30
N ASN A 179 -11.58 -18.99 -34.95
CA ASN A 179 -12.26 -19.67 -36.05
C ASN A 179 -12.78 -21.08 -35.70
N ALA A 180 -13.16 -21.30 -34.42
CA ALA A 180 -13.79 -22.55 -34.01
C ALA A 180 -15.03 -22.87 -34.89
N VAL A 181 -15.12 -24.12 -35.35
CA VAL A 181 -16.29 -24.59 -36.13
C VAL A 181 -17.50 -24.65 -35.20
N ALA A 182 -18.60 -24.11 -35.66
CA ALA A 182 -19.87 -24.12 -34.96
C ALA A 182 -20.50 -25.52 -35.00
N ASN A 183 -21.06 -25.96 -33.89
CA ASN A 183 -21.76 -27.24 -33.77
C ASN A 183 -23.11 -27.03 -33.08
N ASP A 184 -24.11 -27.75 -33.50
CA ASP A 184 -25.42 -27.78 -32.85
C ASP A 184 -25.53 -29.07 -32.05
N LEU A 185 -25.99 -28.93 -30.79
CA LEU A 185 -26.20 -30.06 -29.88
C LEU A 185 -27.58 -29.99 -29.28
N HIS A 186 -28.28 -31.10 -29.30
CA HIS A 186 -29.59 -31.26 -28.70
C HIS A 186 -29.59 -32.46 -27.78
N PHE A 187 -29.82 -32.23 -26.49
CA PHE A 187 -30.15 -33.26 -25.51
C PHE A 187 -31.62 -33.15 -25.18
N THR A 188 -32.37 -34.19 -25.40
CA THR A 188 -33.80 -34.26 -25.02
C THR A 188 -33.98 -35.08 -23.78
N GLU A 189 -35.15 -35.07 -23.18
CA GLU A 189 -35.43 -35.87 -21.97
C GLU A 189 -35.21 -37.37 -22.18
N ASP A 190 -35.38 -37.85 -23.38
CA ASP A 190 -35.24 -39.27 -23.75
C ASP A 190 -33.81 -39.62 -24.19
N LEU A 191 -32.97 -38.63 -24.50
CA LEU A 191 -31.60 -38.82 -24.96
C LEU A 191 -30.62 -38.61 -23.78
N THR A 192 -30.17 -39.71 -23.18
CA THR A 192 -29.30 -39.69 -22.02
C THR A 192 -27.81 -39.75 -22.35
N GLU A 193 -27.46 -40.19 -23.56
CA GLU A 193 -26.06 -40.37 -23.95
C GLU A 193 -25.85 -39.94 -25.42
N ILE A 194 -24.75 -39.26 -25.69
CA ILE A 194 -24.26 -38.94 -27.03
C ILE A 194 -22.85 -39.51 -27.15
N VAL A 195 -22.62 -40.38 -28.15
CA VAL A 195 -21.30 -40.96 -28.45
C VAL A 195 -20.67 -40.19 -29.61
N ILE A 196 -19.53 -39.53 -29.33
CA ILE A 196 -18.76 -38.80 -30.35
C ILE A 196 -17.61 -39.69 -30.84
N THR A 197 -17.70 -40.12 -32.10
CA THR A 197 -16.67 -40.95 -32.75
C THR A 197 -15.94 -40.18 -33.83
N GLY A 198 -14.74 -40.61 -34.18
CA GLY A 198 -13.94 -40.02 -35.25
C GLY A 198 -12.42 -40.11 -35.02
N PRO A 199 -11.60 -39.66 -35.96
CA PRO A 199 -10.13 -39.66 -35.83
C PRO A 199 -9.69 -38.71 -34.72
N ASN A 200 -8.50 -38.91 -34.18
CA ASN A 200 -7.97 -38.11 -33.06
C ASN A 200 -7.80 -36.60 -33.40
N THR A 201 -7.64 -36.28 -34.67
CA THR A 201 -7.56 -34.92 -35.20
C THR A 201 -8.93 -34.27 -35.41
N GLY A 202 -10.04 -35.01 -35.23
CA GLY A 202 -11.40 -34.57 -35.53
C GLY A 202 -12.10 -33.66 -34.50
N GLY A 203 -11.36 -33.09 -33.53
CA GLY A 203 -11.94 -32.13 -32.59
C GLY A 203 -12.78 -32.71 -31.45
N LYS A 204 -12.80 -34.03 -31.22
CA LYS A 204 -13.56 -34.70 -30.15
C LYS A 204 -13.32 -34.08 -28.76
N THR A 205 -12.05 -33.89 -28.42
CA THR A 205 -11.65 -33.32 -27.13
C THR A 205 -12.06 -31.85 -27.00
N ILE A 206 -12.04 -31.10 -28.11
CA ILE A 206 -12.48 -29.70 -28.16
C ILE A 206 -13.98 -29.63 -27.88
N MET A 207 -14.76 -30.52 -28.51
CA MET A 207 -16.21 -30.59 -28.34
C MET A 207 -16.57 -30.87 -26.86
N LEU A 208 -15.92 -31.84 -26.22
CA LEU A 208 -16.13 -32.13 -24.81
C LEU A 208 -15.76 -30.95 -23.90
N LYS A 209 -14.66 -30.25 -24.18
CA LYS A 209 -14.25 -29.03 -23.43
C LYS A 209 -15.15 -27.85 -23.67
N THR A 210 -15.85 -27.78 -24.80
CA THR A 210 -16.79 -26.70 -25.11
C THR A 210 -18.11 -26.89 -24.40
N LEU A 211 -18.48 -28.14 -24.08
CA LEU A 211 -19.68 -28.51 -23.34
C LEU A 211 -19.53 -28.29 -21.81
N GLY A 212 -18.34 -28.46 -21.25
CA GLY A 212 -18.04 -28.32 -19.82
C GLY A 212 -17.56 -26.92 -19.44
#